data_2c9f591d8a73af8e8aa6df44fc6297c6
#
_entry.id   2c9f591d8a73af8e8aa6df44fc6297c6
#
_cell.length_a   1.000
_cell.length_b   1.000
_cell.length_c   1.000
_cell.angle_alpha   90.00
_cell.angle_beta   90.00
_cell.angle_gamma   90.00
#
_symmetry.space_group_name_H-M   'P 1'
#
loop_
_entity.id
_entity.type
_entity.pdbx_description
1 polymer ?
#
loop_
_entity_poly.entity_id
_entity_poly.type
_entity_poly.pdbx_seq_one_letter_code
_entity_poly.pdbx_strand_id
1 'polypeptide(L)'
;MNNSRKGKKNKVKPGFGIRDYYNFYKKRYESKRHNIEYKRYKNIMSDFNQLIIEEIVFKNYEFKLPYRLGILELRKLKPEVKVKNGKIINRNPVDIKSTMNLWEQDDNAKENKILIRYTNKHTNGYIFFIKYYKSSAHYKNKSAYTFEIFRKVNNLITKAVKEYNIDTYII
;
A
#
# COMPACT_ATOMS: atom_id res chain seq x y z
N MET A 1 46.48 -6.41 4.53
CA MET A 1 45.38 -6.25 5.51
C MET A 1 44.08 -6.69 4.84
N ASN A 2 43.60 -7.89 5.16
CA ASN A 2 42.42 -8.49 4.55
C ASN A 2 41.13 -7.96 5.25
N ASN A 3 40.40 -7.06 4.60
CA ASN A 3 39.05 -6.68 5.03
C ASN A 3 38.09 -7.80 4.62
N SER A 4 37.87 -8.76 5.50
CA SER A 4 36.82 -9.74 5.36
C SER A 4 35.45 -9.02 5.49
N ARG A 5 34.72 -8.90 4.39
CA ARG A 5 33.32 -8.45 4.38
C ARG A 5 32.51 -9.42 5.24
N LYS A 6 32.17 -8.99 6.46
CA LYS A 6 31.19 -9.69 7.30
C LYS A 6 29.90 -9.86 6.52
N GLY A 7 29.60 -11.09 6.12
CA GLY A 7 28.36 -11.44 5.44
C GLY A 7 27.16 -11.02 6.30
N LYS A 8 26.16 -10.41 5.67
CA LYS A 8 24.88 -10.05 6.32
C LYS A 8 24.23 -11.33 6.85
N LYS A 9 24.35 -11.55 8.16
CA LYS A 9 23.64 -12.62 8.86
C LYS A 9 22.16 -12.32 8.83
N ASN A 10 21.37 -13.30 8.40
CA ASN A 10 19.93 -13.45 8.60
C ASN A 10 19.06 -12.39 7.92
N LYS A 11 18.84 -12.52 6.61
CA LYS A 11 17.58 -12.07 6.02
C LYS A 11 16.47 -12.93 6.61
N VAL A 12 15.68 -12.37 7.51
CA VAL A 12 14.36 -12.93 7.85
C VAL A 12 13.62 -13.11 6.51
N LYS A 13 13.11 -14.32 6.24
CA LYS A 13 12.28 -14.55 5.05
C LYS A 13 11.17 -13.51 5.03
N PRO A 14 11.01 -12.73 3.95
CA PRO A 14 9.92 -11.77 3.85
C PRO A 14 8.61 -12.54 3.73
N GLY A 15 7.88 -12.68 4.82
CA GLY A 15 6.50 -13.16 4.87
C GLY A 15 6.24 -14.54 4.24
N PHE A 16 5.04 -15.03 4.48
CA PHE A 16 4.52 -16.25 3.85
C PHE A 16 3.87 -15.89 2.50
N GLY A 17 4.26 -16.62 1.45
CA GLY A 17 3.64 -16.52 0.13
C GLY A 17 2.44 -17.45 -0.02
N ILE A 18 1.71 -17.31 -1.13
CA ILE A 18 0.53 -18.14 -1.42
C ILE A 18 0.86 -19.64 -1.48
N ARG A 19 2.10 -19.99 -1.82
CA ARG A 19 2.56 -21.37 -1.82
C ARG A 19 2.73 -21.95 -0.43
N ASP A 20 3.15 -21.13 0.52
CA ASP A 20 3.27 -21.53 1.92
C ASP A 20 1.88 -21.77 2.52
N TYR A 21 0.91 -20.92 2.20
CA TYR A 21 -0.50 -21.12 2.58
C TYR A 21 -1.09 -22.38 1.95
N TYR A 22 -0.79 -22.68 0.70
CA TYR A 22 -1.23 -23.90 0.05
C TYR A 22 -0.63 -25.15 0.71
N ASN A 23 0.66 -25.12 1.03
CA ASN A 23 1.33 -26.23 1.73
C ASN A 23 0.73 -26.44 3.13
N PHE A 24 0.43 -25.36 3.86
CA PHE A 24 -0.27 -25.42 5.14
C PHE A 24 -1.67 -26.00 4.98
N TYR A 25 -2.43 -25.55 3.98
CA TYR A 25 -3.76 -26.07 3.66
C TYR A 25 -3.71 -27.59 3.41
N LYS A 26 -2.82 -28.06 2.55
CA LYS A 26 -2.65 -29.48 2.26
C LYS A 26 -2.32 -30.30 3.51
N LYS A 27 -1.41 -29.81 4.33
CA LYS A 27 -1.02 -30.47 5.57
C LYS A 27 -2.16 -30.57 6.59
N ARG A 28 -3.03 -29.55 6.62
CA ARG A 28 -4.16 -29.51 7.58
C ARG A 28 -5.37 -30.32 7.11
N TYR A 29 -5.55 -30.43 5.81
CA TYR A 29 -6.73 -31.08 5.20
C TYR A 29 -6.30 -32.19 4.23
N GLU A 30 -5.83 -33.29 4.80
CA GLU A 30 -5.29 -34.43 4.04
C GLU A 30 -6.38 -35.29 3.36
N SER A 31 -7.66 -35.05 3.64
CA SER A 31 -8.75 -35.82 3.05
C SER A 31 -8.92 -35.57 1.55
N LYS A 32 -9.32 -36.62 0.81
CA LYS A 32 -9.58 -36.52 -0.65
C LYS A 32 -10.58 -35.43 -1.03
N ARG A 33 -11.52 -35.08 -0.15
CA ARG A 33 -12.51 -34.00 -0.37
C ARG A 33 -11.87 -32.60 -0.47
N HIS A 34 -10.70 -32.41 0.12
CA HIS A 34 -10.01 -31.13 0.15
C HIS A 34 -8.75 -31.11 -0.75
N ASN A 35 -8.60 -32.14 -1.60
CA ASN A 35 -7.45 -32.20 -2.50
C ASN A 35 -7.67 -31.30 -3.71
N ILE A 36 -7.23 -30.05 -3.59
CA ILE A 36 -7.32 -29.06 -4.65
C ILE A 36 -5.92 -28.92 -5.27
N GLU A 37 -5.84 -28.78 -6.58
CA GLU A 37 -4.58 -28.44 -7.24
C GLU A 37 -4.12 -27.03 -6.87
N TYR A 38 -2.81 -26.81 -6.85
CA TYR A 38 -2.21 -25.52 -6.52
C TYR A 38 -2.73 -24.37 -7.40
N LYS A 39 -2.88 -24.60 -8.69
CA LYS A 39 -3.39 -23.60 -9.64
C LYS A 39 -4.80 -23.14 -9.25
N ARG A 40 -5.68 -24.09 -8.95
CA ARG A 40 -7.07 -23.81 -8.52
C ARG A 40 -7.10 -23.10 -7.17
N TYR A 41 -6.31 -23.56 -6.19
CA TYR A 41 -6.17 -22.89 -4.90
C TYR A 41 -5.72 -21.43 -5.07
N LYS A 42 -4.68 -21.20 -5.88
CA LYS A 42 -4.17 -19.85 -6.17
C LYS A 42 -5.24 -18.95 -6.76
N ASN A 43 -6.03 -19.44 -7.71
CA ASN A 43 -7.10 -18.65 -8.33
C ASN A 43 -8.17 -18.30 -7.30
N ILE A 44 -8.67 -19.27 -6.53
CA ILE A 44 -9.66 -19.04 -5.48
C ILE A 44 -9.17 -17.96 -4.49
N MET A 45 -7.93 -18.07 -4.02
CA MET A 45 -7.37 -17.08 -3.11
C MET A 45 -7.19 -15.70 -3.73
N SER A 46 -6.84 -15.66 -5.02
CA SER A 46 -6.73 -14.41 -5.76
C SER A 46 -8.09 -13.72 -5.91
N ASP A 47 -9.11 -14.46 -6.31
CA ASP A 47 -10.47 -13.95 -6.50
C ASP A 47 -11.07 -13.49 -5.17
N PHE A 48 -10.89 -14.28 -4.12
CA PHE A 48 -11.32 -13.91 -2.77
C PHE A 48 -10.68 -12.61 -2.29
N ASN A 49 -9.37 -12.48 -2.44
CA ASN A 49 -8.66 -11.25 -2.07
C ASN A 49 -9.10 -10.06 -2.91
N GLN A 50 -9.36 -10.27 -4.21
CA GLN A 50 -9.87 -9.22 -5.09
C GLN A 50 -11.24 -8.73 -4.64
N LEU A 51 -12.17 -9.64 -4.32
CA LEU A 51 -13.50 -9.29 -3.80
C LEU A 51 -13.42 -8.49 -2.50
N ILE A 52 -12.57 -8.90 -1.55
CA ILE A 52 -12.37 -8.13 -0.31
C ILE A 52 -11.90 -6.70 -0.61
N ILE A 53 -10.92 -6.55 -1.50
CA ILE A 53 -10.38 -5.24 -1.87
C ILE A 53 -11.46 -4.38 -2.54
N GLU A 54 -12.27 -4.96 -3.41
CA GLU A 54 -13.37 -4.26 -4.06
C GLU A 54 -14.43 -3.79 -3.07
N GLU A 55 -14.82 -4.64 -2.11
CA GLU A 55 -15.74 -4.25 -1.04
C GLU A 55 -15.19 -3.09 -0.19
N ILE A 56 -13.91 -3.14 0.19
CA ILE A 56 -13.26 -2.07 0.95
C ILE A 56 -13.21 -0.78 0.13
N VAL A 57 -12.83 -0.85 -1.15
CA VAL A 57 -12.59 0.33 -1.99
C VAL A 57 -13.89 0.94 -2.48
N PHE A 58 -14.83 0.15 -3.02
CA PHE A 58 -16.04 0.68 -3.66
C PHE A 58 -17.21 0.87 -2.71
N LYS A 59 -17.28 0.10 -1.64
CA LYS A 59 -18.37 0.18 -0.67
C LYS A 59 -17.97 0.75 0.68
N ASN A 60 -16.70 1.14 0.83
CA ASN A 60 -16.15 1.66 2.09
C ASN A 60 -16.32 0.67 3.26
N TYR A 61 -16.25 -0.64 2.93
CA TYR A 61 -16.51 -1.69 3.88
C TYR A 61 -15.36 -1.83 4.89
N GLU A 62 -15.71 -1.87 6.17
CA GLU A 62 -14.78 -2.17 7.25
C GLU A 62 -14.53 -3.68 7.30
N PHE A 63 -13.40 -4.13 6.77
CA PHE A 63 -13.06 -5.56 6.77
C PHE A 63 -12.36 -5.97 8.06
N LYS A 64 -13.08 -6.70 8.90
CA LYS A 64 -12.54 -7.30 10.14
C LYS A 64 -11.78 -8.57 9.79
N LEU A 65 -10.47 -8.55 9.98
CA LEU A 65 -9.64 -9.72 9.77
C LEU A 65 -10.02 -10.82 10.77
N PRO A 66 -10.13 -12.10 10.32
CA PRO A 66 -10.45 -13.21 11.21
C PRO A 66 -9.42 -13.34 12.34
N TYR A 67 -9.79 -14.09 13.38
CA TYR A 67 -8.93 -14.35 14.54
C TYR A 67 -8.44 -13.09 15.27
N ARG A 68 -9.20 -12.00 15.22
CA ARG A 68 -8.85 -10.72 15.84
C ARG A 68 -7.49 -10.19 15.37
N LEU A 69 -7.22 -10.29 14.08
CA LEU A 69 -5.97 -9.78 13.48
C LEU A 69 -6.02 -8.28 13.14
N GLY A 70 -7.12 -7.60 13.44
CA GLY A 70 -7.29 -6.18 13.20
C GLY A 70 -8.31 -5.86 12.11
N ILE A 71 -8.26 -4.64 11.61
CA ILE A 71 -9.28 -4.12 10.68
C ILE A 71 -8.58 -3.44 9.51
N LEU A 72 -9.11 -3.64 8.31
CA LEU A 72 -8.72 -2.93 7.09
C LEU A 72 -9.86 -2.03 6.63
N GLU A 73 -9.54 -0.77 6.34
CA GLU A 73 -10.51 0.21 5.85
C GLU A 73 -9.89 1.16 4.83
N LEU A 74 -10.72 1.68 3.92
CA LEU A 74 -10.33 2.81 3.08
C LEU A 74 -10.39 4.10 3.91
N ARG A 75 -9.33 4.90 3.85
CA ARG A 75 -9.25 6.20 4.53
C ARG A 75 -8.61 7.24 3.63
N LYS A 76 -8.86 8.51 3.92
CA LYS A 76 -8.20 9.63 3.26
C LYS A 76 -7.47 10.52 4.26
N LEU A 77 -6.38 11.10 3.82
CA LEU A 77 -5.56 12.04 4.59
C LEU A 77 -5.29 13.27 3.75
N LYS A 78 -5.42 14.45 4.34
CA LYS A 78 -4.94 15.69 3.74
C LYS A 78 -3.49 15.92 4.20
N PRO A 79 -2.50 15.80 3.32
CA PRO A 79 -1.12 16.01 3.72
C PRO A 79 -0.91 17.48 4.10
N GLU A 80 -0.31 17.72 5.26
CA GLU A 80 0.10 19.05 5.68
C GLU A 80 1.29 19.53 4.84
N VAL A 81 1.23 20.76 4.40
CA VAL A 81 2.39 21.45 3.78
C VAL A 81 3.30 21.92 4.92
N LYS A 82 4.43 21.26 5.10
CA LYS A 82 5.42 21.65 6.10
C LYS A 82 6.46 22.56 5.46
N VAL A 83 6.67 23.71 6.03
CA VAL A 83 7.74 24.64 5.62
C VAL A 83 8.84 24.60 6.70
N LYS A 84 10.09 24.37 6.28
CA LYS A 84 11.26 24.43 7.16
C LYS A 84 12.33 25.27 6.46
N ASN A 85 12.82 26.30 7.15
CA ASN A 85 13.84 27.22 6.63
C ASN A 85 13.45 27.83 5.26
N GLY A 86 12.19 28.25 5.10
CA GLY A 86 11.68 28.81 3.86
C GLY A 86 11.47 27.81 2.70
N LYS A 87 11.77 26.51 2.92
CA LYS A 87 11.58 25.45 1.92
C LYS A 87 10.40 24.57 2.27
N ILE A 88 9.55 24.33 1.28
CA ILE A 88 8.41 23.40 1.42
C ILE A 88 8.95 21.97 1.46
N ILE A 89 8.77 21.30 2.61
CA ILE A 89 9.06 19.87 2.76
C ILE A 89 7.78 19.12 2.47
N ASN A 90 7.48 18.93 1.20
CA ASN A 90 6.36 18.11 0.79
C ASN A 90 6.85 16.72 0.38
N ARG A 91 6.15 15.67 0.85
CA ARG A 91 6.43 14.28 0.48
C ARG A 91 5.78 13.85 -0.85
N ASN A 92 5.00 14.73 -1.49
CA ASN A 92 4.39 14.40 -2.77
C ASN A 92 5.46 14.14 -3.82
N PRO A 93 5.26 13.17 -4.71
CA PRO A 93 6.18 12.91 -5.81
C PRO A 93 6.39 14.14 -6.68
N VAL A 94 7.59 14.24 -7.29
CA VAL A 94 7.89 15.29 -8.24
C VAL A 94 7.14 15.02 -9.54
N ASP A 95 6.48 16.05 -10.05
CA ASP A 95 5.95 16.06 -11.41
C ASP A 95 7.10 16.43 -12.37
N ILE A 96 7.74 15.41 -12.90
CA ILE A 96 8.93 15.58 -13.76
C ILE A 96 8.57 16.38 -15.00
N LYS A 97 7.43 16.09 -15.63
CA LYS A 97 7.01 16.77 -16.86
C LYS A 97 6.81 18.27 -16.63
N SER A 98 6.04 18.63 -15.62
CA SER A 98 5.79 20.04 -15.28
C SER A 98 7.06 20.75 -14.81
N THR A 99 7.95 20.03 -14.10
CA THR A 99 9.23 20.57 -13.67
C THR A 99 10.14 20.87 -14.86
N MET A 100 10.23 19.97 -15.83
CA MET A 100 11.05 20.21 -17.04
C MET A 100 10.51 21.38 -17.87
N ASN A 101 9.20 21.45 -18.06
CA ASN A 101 8.58 22.59 -18.75
C ASN A 101 8.86 23.91 -18.03
N LEU A 102 8.85 23.93 -16.69
CA LEU A 102 9.24 25.13 -15.92
C LEU A 102 10.71 25.50 -16.19
N TRP A 103 11.62 24.53 -16.17
CA TRP A 103 13.03 24.74 -16.39
C TRP A 103 13.39 25.14 -17.82
N GLU A 104 12.55 24.81 -18.80
CA GLU A 104 12.67 25.28 -20.19
C GLU A 104 12.24 26.74 -20.35
N GLN A 105 11.34 27.20 -19.47
CA GLN A 105 10.78 28.56 -19.52
C GLN A 105 11.49 29.56 -18.58
N ASP A 106 12.14 29.06 -17.54
CA ASP A 106 12.78 29.86 -16.48
C ASP A 106 14.12 29.27 -16.06
N ASP A 107 15.21 29.90 -16.53
CA ASP A 107 16.56 29.49 -16.20
C ASP A 107 16.87 29.63 -14.69
N ASN A 108 16.30 30.63 -14.01
CA ASN A 108 16.46 30.82 -12.57
C ASN A 108 15.82 29.61 -11.81
N ALA A 109 14.68 29.13 -12.25
CA ALA A 109 14.05 27.95 -11.66
C ALA A 109 14.91 26.68 -11.84
N LYS A 110 15.60 26.59 -12.98
CA LYS A 110 16.53 25.49 -13.29
C LYS A 110 17.80 25.57 -12.43
N GLU A 111 18.44 26.72 -12.33
CA GLU A 111 19.64 26.95 -11.50
C GLU A 111 19.35 26.66 -10.02
N ASN A 112 18.20 27.13 -9.52
CA ASN A 112 17.78 26.93 -8.14
C ASN A 112 17.14 25.56 -7.90
N LYS A 113 17.07 24.68 -8.91
CA LYS A 113 16.48 23.31 -8.85
C LYS A 113 15.08 23.32 -8.24
N ILE A 114 14.25 24.29 -8.65
CA ILE A 114 12.85 24.37 -8.20
C ILE A 114 12.07 23.20 -8.80
N LEU A 115 11.39 22.42 -7.96
CA LEU A 115 10.65 21.24 -8.36
C LEU A 115 9.14 21.47 -8.21
N ILE A 116 8.40 21.20 -9.27
CA ILE A 116 6.93 21.09 -9.20
C ILE A 116 6.56 19.71 -8.67
N ARG A 117 5.61 19.65 -7.72
CA ARG A 117 5.14 18.41 -7.13
C ARG A 117 3.66 18.22 -7.41
N TYR A 118 3.24 16.94 -7.52
CA TYR A 118 1.83 16.62 -7.66
C TYR A 118 1.02 17.16 -6.48
N THR A 119 -0.08 17.83 -6.78
CA THR A 119 -0.96 18.45 -5.78
C THR A 119 -2.25 17.66 -5.51
N ASN A 120 -2.44 16.53 -6.21
CA ASN A 120 -3.67 15.72 -6.12
C ASN A 120 -4.96 16.56 -6.31
N LYS A 121 -4.95 17.51 -7.26
CA LYS A 121 -6.09 18.42 -7.51
C LYS A 121 -7.41 17.69 -7.71
N HIS A 122 -7.37 16.53 -8.37
CA HIS A 122 -8.55 15.69 -8.65
C HIS A 122 -9.20 15.09 -7.38
N THR A 123 -8.52 15.15 -6.25
CA THR A 123 -9.00 14.66 -4.95
C THR A 123 -9.04 15.79 -3.90
N ASN A 124 -9.08 17.04 -4.33
CA ASN A 124 -9.01 18.21 -3.44
C ASN A 124 -7.80 18.17 -2.49
N GLY A 125 -6.70 17.58 -2.95
CA GLY A 125 -5.47 17.44 -2.18
C GLY A 125 -5.42 16.23 -1.23
N TYR A 126 -6.46 15.41 -1.18
CA TYR A 126 -6.47 14.21 -0.33
C TYR A 126 -5.70 13.05 -0.96
N ILE A 127 -5.10 12.23 -0.10
CA ILE A 127 -4.47 10.95 -0.45
C ILE A 127 -5.34 9.85 0.12
N PHE A 128 -5.75 8.91 -0.73
CA PHE A 128 -6.55 7.75 -0.35
C PHE A 128 -5.66 6.53 -0.18
N PHE A 129 -5.91 5.73 0.85
CA PHE A 129 -5.15 4.51 1.14
C PHE A 129 -5.94 3.54 2.02
N ILE A 130 -5.60 2.26 1.98
CA ILE A 130 -6.13 1.30 2.94
C ILE A 130 -5.32 1.37 4.21
N LYS A 131 -5.98 1.66 5.32
CA LYS A 131 -5.39 1.68 6.66
C LYS A 131 -5.61 0.35 7.37
N TYR A 132 -4.56 -0.16 7.98
CA TYR A 132 -4.62 -1.30 8.87
C TYR A 132 -4.60 -0.84 10.33
N TYR A 133 -5.69 -1.13 11.04
CA TYR A 133 -5.82 -0.83 12.47
C TYR A 133 -5.34 -2.01 13.30
N LYS A 134 -4.12 -1.88 13.82
CA LYS A 134 -3.50 -2.87 14.68
C LYS A 134 -3.96 -2.79 16.14
N SER A 135 -4.56 -1.69 16.56
CA SER A 135 -5.01 -1.46 17.95
C SER A 135 -5.99 -2.53 18.39
N SER A 136 -6.91 -2.92 17.51
CA SER A 136 -7.90 -3.98 17.75
C SER A 136 -7.36 -5.41 17.59
N ALA A 137 -6.08 -5.57 17.21
CA ALA A 137 -5.49 -6.88 17.00
C ALA A 137 -4.97 -7.52 18.29
N HIS A 138 -5.15 -8.84 18.42
CA HIS A 138 -4.77 -9.65 19.59
C HIS A 138 -3.55 -10.54 19.31
N TYR A 139 -2.46 -9.96 18.78
CA TYR A 139 -1.21 -10.67 18.61
C TYR A 139 -0.04 -9.90 19.24
N LYS A 140 1.02 -10.65 19.56
CA LYS A 140 2.24 -10.08 20.15
C LYS A 140 3.08 -9.37 19.07
N ASN A 141 3.94 -8.42 19.50
CA ASN A 141 4.90 -7.74 18.62
C ASN A 141 4.26 -7.00 17.44
N LYS A 142 3.19 -6.25 17.68
CA LYS A 142 2.46 -5.47 16.66
C LYS A 142 3.38 -4.52 15.86
N SER A 143 4.46 -4.04 16.47
CA SER A 143 5.44 -3.16 15.81
C SER A 143 6.29 -3.86 14.75
N ALA A 144 6.46 -5.18 14.86
CA ALA A 144 7.27 -5.96 13.92
C ALA A 144 6.60 -6.15 12.55
N TYR A 145 5.28 -5.94 12.47
CA TYR A 145 4.53 -6.13 11.23
C TYR A 145 4.19 -4.78 10.60
N THR A 146 4.58 -4.61 9.35
CA THR A 146 4.16 -3.51 8.49
C THR A 146 3.08 -4.00 7.53
N PHE A 147 2.13 -3.12 7.22
CA PHE A 147 1.12 -3.38 6.20
C PHE A 147 1.44 -2.54 4.98
N GLU A 148 1.65 -3.20 3.86
CA GLU A 148 1.91 -2.58 2.58
C GLU A 148 0.92 -3.10 1.55
N ILE A 149 0.39 -2.21 0.75
CA ILE A 149 -0.51 -2.57 -0.35
C ILE A 149 0.27 -2.62 -1.67
N PHE A 150 -0.07 -3.60 -2.50
CA PHE A 150 0.53 -3.74 -3.82
C PHE A 150 0.11 -2.59 -4.74
N ARG A 151 0.96 -2.24 -5.69
CA ARG A 151 0.70 -1.21 -6.70
C ARG A 151 -0.65 -1.38 -7.41
N LYS A 152 -1.06 -2.63 -7.66
CA LYS A 152 -2.36 -2.95 -8.28
C LYS A 152 -3.54 -2.41 -7.46
N VAL A 153 -3.47 -2.50 -6.13
CA VAL A 153 -4.51 -1.98 -5.23
C VAL A 153 -4.50 -0.45 -5.21
N ASN A 154 -3.32 0.17 -5.18
CA ASN A 154 -3.22 1.63 -5.29
C ASN A 154 -3.82 2.15 -6.60
N ASN A 155 -3.59 1.45 -7.71
CA ASN A 155 -4.18 1.80 -9.00
C ASN A 155 -5.72 1.66 -8.97
N LEU A 156 -6.24 0.62 -8.32
CA LEU A 156 -7.68 0.44 -8.14
C LEU A 156 -8.30 1.57 -7.32
N ILE A 157 -7.68 1.97 -6.20
CA ILE A 157 -8.12 3.11 -5.40
C ILE A 157 -8.13 4.39 -6.24
N THR A 158 -7.06 4.63 -6.99
CA THR A 158 -6.97 5.81 -7.86
C THR A 158 -8.08 5.83 -8.92
N LYS A 159 -8.36 4.68 -9.53
CA LYS A 159 -9.45 4.52 -10.49
C LYS A 159 -10.81 4.77 -9.83
N ALA A 160 -11.04 4.16 -8.67
CA ALA A 160 -12.28 4.30 -7.91
C ALA A 160 -12.58 5.76 -7.56
N VAL A 161 -11.58 6.50 -7.09
CA VAL A 161 -11.73 7.91 -6.75
C VAL A 161 -11.97 8.78 -7.99
N LYS A 162 -11.26 8.52 -9.11
CA LYS A 162 -11.36 9.34 -10.32
C LYS A 162 -12.63 9.09 -11.13
N GLU A 163 -13.01 7.83 -11.31
CA GLU A 163 -14.07 7.41 -12.21
C GLU A 163 -15.43 7.27 -11.51
N TYR A 164 -15.41 6.88 -10.23
CA TYR A 164 -16.62 6.57 -9.45
C TYR A 164 -16.88 7.57 -8.33
N ASN A 165 -16.05 8.62 -8.19
CA ASN A 165 -16.16 9.66 -7.15
C ASN A 165 -16.32 9.10 -5.72
N ILE A 166 -15.61 8.02 -5.43
CA ILE A 166 -15.69 7.41 -4.11
C ILE A 166 -15.07 8.34 -3.08
N ASP A 167 -15.73 8.48 -1.95
CA ASP A 167 -15.23 9.21 -0.79
C ASP A 167 -15.19 8.35 0.46
N THR A 168 -14.44 8.80 1.47
CA THR A 168 -14.27 8.09 2.74
C THR A 168 -13.94 9.06 3.87
N TYR A 169 -13.89 8.56 5.11
CA TYR A 169 -13.59 9.36 6.28
C TYR A 169 -12.14 9.84 6.32
N ILE A 170 -11.95 11.05 6.85
CA ILE A 170 -10.63 11.66 7.10
C ILE A 170 -10.04 11.07 8.38
N ILE A 171 -8.71 10.94 8.42
CA ILE A 171 -7.94 10.59 9.61
C ILE A 171 -7.23 11.81 10.13
#